data_8c5642d48f0bd2c1fe64ac960482cb5b
#
_entry.id   8c5642d48f0bd2c1fe64ac960482cb5b
#
_cell.length_a   1.000
_cell.length_b   1.000
_cell.length_c   1.000
_cell.angle_alpha   90.00
_cell.angle_beta   90.00
_cell.angle_gamma   90.00
#
_symmetry.space_group_name_H-M   'P 1'
#
loop_
_entity.id
_entity.type
_entity.pdbx_description
1 polymer ?
#
loop_
_entity_poly.entity_id
_entity_poly.type
_entity_poly.pdbx_seq_one_letter_code
_entity_poly.pdbx_strand_id
1 'polypeptide(L)'
;KEMPQLLAQVLPGEFFPVHRLDMGVGGLMVFARSKQAAAKLSALIAQGQLKKEYLALVHGCPEEKTGRMEDLLWKDSRKNKVFVVKRQRAGVRPAALRYQVVRAGEESLVRVFLETGRSHQIRVQFASRGFPLVGDHKYGSRAKETEIRLFSAGLEFPWNGKRLRFEAQPEWV
;
A
#
# COMPACT_ATOMS: atom_id res chain seq x y z
N LYS A 1 -17.35 2.41 -12.00
CA LYS A 1 -17.86 1.22 -11.26
C LYS A 1 -16.86 0.86 -10.18
N GLU A 2 -17.33 0.41 -9.01
CA GLU A 2 -16.46 -0.09 -7.94
C GLU A 2 -16.03 -1.54 -8.22
N MET A 3 -14.87 -1.95 -7.68
CA MET A 3 -14.30 -3.30 -7.90
C MET A 3 -15.28 -4.46 -7.63
N PRO A 4 -16.08 -4.47 -6.53
CA PRO A 4 -17.06 -5.53 -6.31
C PRO A 4 -18.08 -5.68 -7.46
N GLN A 5 -18.51 -4.56 -8.05
CA GLN A 5 -19.43 -4.56 -9.18
C GLN A 5 -18.79 -5.10 -10.46
N LEU A 6 -17.49 -4.83 -10.68
CA LEU A 6 -16.74 -5.38 -11.80
C LEU A 6 -16.52 -6.89 -11.64
N LEU A 7 -16.18 -7.34 -10.43
CA LEU A 7 -16.02 -8.76 -10.13
C LEU A 7 -17.33 -9.54 -10.33
N ALA A 8 -18.47 -8.98 -9.94
CA ALA A 8 -19.77 -9.59 -10.12
C ALA A 8 -20.20 -9.75 -11.59
N GLN A 9 -19.54 -9.07 -12.54
CA GLN A 9 -19.77 -9.25 -13.97
C GLN A 9 -19.07 -10.48 -14.56
N VAL A 10 -17.99 -10.95 -13.92
CA VAL A 10 -17.16 -12.05 -14.41
C VAL A 10 -17.23 -13.31 -13.54
N LEU A 11 -17.66 -13.16 -12.30
CA LEU A 11 -17.77 -14.26 -11.34
C LEU A 11 -19.13 -14.19 -10.61
N PRO A 12 -19.82 -15.32 -10.41
CA PRO A 12 -21.10 -15.33 -9.70
C PRO A 12 -20.91 -15.06 -8.20
N GLY A 13 -21.88 -14.33 -7.60
CA GLY A 13 -21.97 -14.08 -6.15
C GLY A 13 -21.59 -12.67 -5.72
N GLU A 14 -21.62 -12.46 -4.40
CA GLU A 14 -21.30 -11.19 -3.78
C GLU A 14 -19.81 -11.11 -3.42
N PHE A 15 -19.25 -9.89 -3.48
CA PHE A 15 -17.86 -9.60 -3.16
C PHE A 15 -17.78 -8.49 -2.12
N PHE A 16 -17.19 -8.79 -0.97
CA PHE A 16 -17.04 -7.88 0.15
C PHE A 16 -15.57 -7.44 0.24
N PRO A 17 -15.26 -6.14 -0.03
CA PRO A 17 -13.90 -5.64 0.13
C PRO A 17 -13.55 -5.58 1.62
N VAL A 18 -12.37 -6.08 2.00
CA VAL A 18 -11.86 -6.05 3.38
C VAL A 18 -10.70 -5.07 3.55
N HIS A 19 -10.11 -4.64 2.44
CA HIS A 19 -9.14 -3.56 2.38
C HIS A 19 -9.25 -2.86 1.01
N ARG A 20 -8.46 -1.82 0.83
CA ARG A 20 -8.44 -1.03 -0.40
C ARG A 20 -7.01 -0.71 -0.83
N LEU A 21 -6.83 -0.46 -2.12
CA LEU A 21 -5.67 0.22 -2.68
C LEU A 21 -6.01 1.70 -2.91
N ASP A 22 -4.98 2.54 -2.99
CA ASP A 22 -5.15 3.92 -3.41
C ASP A 22 -5.52 3.97 -4.90
N MET A 23 -6.17 5.04 -5.33
CA MET A 23 -6.48 5.25 -6.75
C MET A 23 -5.19 5.29 -7.57
N GLY A 24 -5.14 4.55 -8.67
CA GLY A 24 -3.98 4.41 -9.54
C GLY A 24 -2.94 3.41 -9.06
N VAL A 25 -3.20 2.68 -7.96
CA VAL A 25 -2.34 1.60 -7.47
C VAL A 25 -2.93 0.26 -7.88
N GLY A 26 -2.17 -0.54 -8.62
CA GLY A 26 -2.55 -1.88 -9.04
C GLY A 26 -2.12 -2.98 -8.07
N GLY A 27 -2.45 -4.22 -8.41
CA GLY A 27 -1.97 -5.41 -7.73
C GLY A 27 -3.01 -6.17 -6.93
N LEU A 28 -2.54 -6.96 -5.98
CA LEU A 28 -3.33 -7.93 -5.25
C LEU A 28 -4.30 -7.27 -4.26
N MET A 29 -5.55 -7.71 -4.30
CA MET A 29 -6.58 -7.40 -3.32
C MET A 29 -7.32 -8.67 -2.89
N VAL A 30 -7.73 -8.74 -1.63
CA VAL A 30 -8.59 -9.80 -1.09
C VAL A 30 -10.02 -9.32 -1.00
N PHE A 31 -10.94 -10.11 -1.55
CA PHE A 31 -12.38 -9.96 -1.38
C PHE A 31 -12.97 -11.19 -0.71
N ALA A 32 -13.81 -10.99 0.28
CA ALA A 32 -14.58 -12.08 0.86
C ALA A 32 -15.81 -12.39 0.00
N ARG A 33 -16.26 -13.64 -0.01
CA ARG A 33 -17.46 -14.10 -0.71
C ARG A 33 -18.66 -14.33 0.21
N SER A 34 -18.50 -13.97 1.48
CA SER A 34 -19.60 -13.96 2.47
C SER A 34 -19.30 -12.94 3.57
N LYS A 35 -20.32 -12.49 4.27
CA LYS A 35 -20.19 -11.60 5.43
C LYS A 35 -19.35 -12.23 6.55
N GLN A 36 -19.47 -13.53 6.76
CA GLN A 36 -18.68 -14.26 7.75
C GLN A 36 -17.19 -14.26 7.39
N ALA A 37 -16.85 -14.54 6.12
CA ALA A 37 -15.48 -14.46 5.64
C ALA A 37 -14.92 -13.04 5.72
N ALA A 38 -15.74 -12.03 5.42
CA ALA A 38 -15.35 -10.62 5.53
C ALA A 38 -15.01 -10.24 6.98
N ALA A 39 -15.84 -10.66 7.95
CA ALA A 39 -15.58 -10.42 9.37
C ALA A 39 -14.27 -11.08 9.82
N LYS A 40 -14.03 -12.34 9.42
CA LYS A 40 -12.81 -13.09 9.75
C LYS A 40 -11.55 -12.42 9.15
N LEU A 41 -11.59 -12.02 7.88
CA LEU A 41 -10.48 -11.31 7.23
C LEU A 41 -10.23 -9.93 7.84
N SER A 42 -11.28 -9.20 8.20
CA SER A 42 -11.18 -7.90 8.89
C SER A 42 -10.51 -8.04 10.25
N ALA A 43 -10.82 -9.11 11.00
CA ALA A 43 -10.17 -9.42 12.27
C ALA A 43 -8.67 -9.71 12.08
N LEU A 44 -8.28 -10.48 11.05
CA LEU A 44 -6.87 -10.73 10.70
C LEU A 44 -6.13 -9.44 10.36
N ILE A 45 -6.78 -8.53 9.64
CA ILE A 45 -6.20 -7.20 9.34
C ILE A 45 -5.99 -6.40 10.61
N ALA A 46 -6.99 -6.34 11.50
CA ALA A 46 -6.90 -5.61 12.75
C ALA A 46 -5.80 -6.14 13.68
N GLN A 47 -5.57 -7.47 13.66
CA GLN A 47 -4.50 -8.15 14.39
C GLN A 47 -3.14 -8.08 13.71
N GLY A 48 -3.02 -7.44 12.54
CA GLY A 48 -1.78 -7.36 11.79
C GLY A 48 -1.31 -8.70 11.19
N GLN A 49 -2.21 -9.67 11.08
CA GLN A 49 -1.89 -11.01 10.56
C GLN A 49 -1.99 -11.08 9.03
N LEU A 50 -2.65 -10.12 8.38
CA LEU A 50 -2.62 -9.96 6.93
C LEU A 50 -1.40 -9.10 6.58
N LYS A 51 -0.35 -9.74 6.07
CA LYS A 51 0.88 -9.09 5.65
C LYS A 51 0.73 -8.60 4.22
N LYS A 52 1.22 -7.38 3.97
CA LYS A 52 1.15 -6.72 2.67
C LYS A 52 2.56 -6.34 2.23
N GLU A 53 2.88 -6.73 1.02
CA GLU A 53 4.13 -6.40 0.34
C GLU A 53 3.83 -5.58 -0.90
N TYR A 54 4.61 -4.52 -1.12
CA TYR A 54 4.48 -3.66 -2.29
C TYR A 54 5.82 -3.55 -3.01
N LEU A 55 5.74 -3.35 -4.32
CA LEU A 55 6.85 -2.86 -5.13
C LEU A 55 6.57 -1.39 -5.46
N ALA A 56 7.58 -0.55 -5.32
CA ALA A 56 7.50 0.86 -5.66
C ALA A 56 8.75 1.29 -6.41
N LEU A 57 8.59 2.16 -7.42
CA LEU A 57 9.69 2.85 -8.06
C LEU A 57 9.74 4.26 -7.48
N VAL A 58 10.89 4.64 -6.91
CA VAL A 58 11.09 5.94 -6.25
C VAL A 58 12.17 6.73 -6.95
N HIS A 59 12.05 8.06 -7.00
CA HIS A 59 13.12 8.93 -7.47
C HIS A 59 14.29 8.92 -6.49
N GLY A 60 15.50 8.79 -7.02
CA GLY A 60 16.71 8.67 -6.21
C GLY A 60 16.85 7.30 -5.56
N CYS A 61 17.78 7.20 -4.62
CA CYS A 61 18.07 5.96 -3.89
C CYS A 61 18.21 6.25 -2.40
N PRO A 62 17.44 5.59 -1.52
CA PRO A 62 17.72 5.62 -0.09
C PRO A 62 19.16 5.19 0.21
N GLU A 63 19.83 5.87 1.11
CA GLU A 63 21.23 5.59 1.48
C GLU A 63 21.39 4.16 2.00
N GLU A 64 20.47 3.75 2.87
CA GLU A 64 20.43 2.41 3.43
C GLU A 64 19.69 1.43 2.52
N LYS A 65 20.31 0.29 2.20
CA LYS A 65 19.67 -0.75 1.38
C LYS A 65 18.44 -1.37 2.02
N THR A 66 18.34 -1.33 3.33
CA THR A 66 17.18 -1.76 4.11
C THR A 66 16.93 -0.77 5.22
N GLY A 67 15.66 -0.53 5.54
CA GLY A 67 15.33 0.41 6.60
C GLY A 67 13.91 0.25 7.12
N ARG A 68 13.63 0.96 8.21
CA ARG A 68 12.31 1.08 8.79
C ARG A 68 11.95 2.56 8.92
N MET A 69 10.73 2.89 8.49
CA MET A 69 10.19 4.24 8.58
C MET A 69 9.04 4.25 9.58
N GLU A 70 9.15 5.13 10.57
CA GLU A 70 8.10 5.40 11.55
C GLU A 70 7.75 6.88 11.52
N ASP A 71 6.47 7.19 11.36
CA ASP A 71 5.99 8.55 11.28
C ASP A 71 4.61 8.69 11.91
N LEU A 72 4.25 9.90 12.29
CA LEU A 72 2.91 10.31 12.61
C LEU A 72 2.25 10.89 11.36
N LEU A 73 1.14 10.31 10.93
CA LEU A 73 0.42 10.74 9.73
C LEU A 73 -0.90 11.42 10.07
N TRP A 74 -1.13 12.56 9.46
CA TRP A 74 -2.38 13.30 9.52
C TRP A 74 -2.99 13.44 8.13
N LYS A 75 -4.28 13.07 7.99
CA LYS A 75 -5.02 13.16 6.73
C LYS A 75 -5.85 14.45 6.69
N ASP A 76 -5.57 15.30 5.72
CA ASP A 76 -6.47 16.36 5.29
C ASP A 76 -7.52 15.78 4.34
N SER A 77 -8.74 15.58 4.85
CA SER A 77 -9.83 15.00 4.06
C SER A 77 -10.31 15.94 2.95
N ARG A 78 -10.21 17.26 3.11
CA ARG A 78 -10.62 18.24 2.09
C ARG A 78 -9.72 18.19 0.87
N LYS A 79 -8.40 18.07 1.10
CA LYS A 79 -7.40 17.96 0.04
C LYS A 79 -7.16 16.53 -0.43
N ASN A 80 -7.77 15.55 0.25
CA ASN A 80 -7.45 14.12 0.08
C ASN A 80 -5.92 13.88 0.06
N LYS A 81 -5.20 14.50 1.00
CA LYS A 81 -3.73 14.44 1.11
C LYS A 81 -3.33 14.09 2.53
N VAL A 82 -2.25 13.32 2.69
CA VAL A 82 -1.69 12.93 3.98
C VAL A 82 -0.36 13.65 4.18
N PHE A 83 -0.07 14.00 5.42
CA PHE A 83 1.15 14.71 5.82
C PHE A 83 1.83 13.98 6.96
N VAL A 84 3.15 13.97 6.95
CA VAL A 84 3.95 13.63 8.12
C VAL A 84 3.92 14.81 9.07
N VAL A 85 3.61 14.56 10.33
CA VAL A 85 3.55 15.57 11.38
C VAL A 85 4.41 15.19 12.59
N LYS A 86 4.90 16.19 13.33
CA LYS A 86 5.83 15.95 14.46
C LYS A 86 5.11 15.71 15.80
N ARG A 87 3.83 16.08 15.90
CA ARG A 87 3.10 16.03 17.18
C ARG A 87 1.82 15.22 17.07
N GLN A 88 1.56 14.43 18.10
CA GLN A 88 0.30 13.71 18.26
C GLN A 88 -0.83 14.70 18.55
N ARG A 89 -1.94 14.56 17.82
CA ARG A 89 -3.20 15.29 18.02
C ARG A 89 -4.37 14.50 17.46
N ALA A 90 -5.58 14.99 17.61
CA ALA A 90 -6.76 14.35 17.04
C ALA A 90 -6.62 14.12 15.53
N GLY A 91 -6.96 12.91 15.07
CA GLY A 91 -6.85 12.49 13.66
C GLY A 91 -5.44 12.08 13.21
N VAL A 92 -4.40 12.26 14.04
CA VAL A 92 -3.05 11.75 13.76
C VAL A 92 -2.97 10.27 14.10
N ARG A 93 -2.33 9.49 13.23
CA ARG A 93 -2.15 8.04 13.38
C ARG A 93 -0.70 7.65 13.19
N PRO A 94 -0.14 6.77 14.04
CA PRO A 94 1.19 6.21 13.82
C PRO A 94 1.18 5.30 12.60
N ALA A 95 2.28 5.32 11.86
CA ALA A 95 2.50 4.53 10.66
C ALA A 95 3.92 3.99 10.65
N ALA A 96 4.05 2.71 10.35
CA ALA A 96 5.34 2.04 10.24
C ALA A 96 5.36 1.12 9.02
N LEU A 97 6.50 1.10 8.34
CA LEU A 97 6.84 0.18 7.27
C LEU A 97 8.32 -0.19 7.34
N ARG A 98 8.67 -1.30 6.72
CA ARG A 98 10.07 -1.64 6.38
C ARG A 98 10.23 -1.64 4.87
N TYR A 99 11.45 -1.37 4.42
CA TYR A 99 11.75 -1.41 3.00
C TYR A 99 13.10 -2.09 2.73
N GLN A 100 13.27 -2.53 1.50
CA GLN A 100 14.50 -3.05 0.94
C GLN A 100 14.68 -2.48 -0.47
N VAL A 101 15.85 -1.89 -0.75
CA VAL A 101 16.23 -1.49 -2.10
C VAL A 101 16.59 -2.74 -2.89
N VAL A 102 15.81 -3.05 -3.92
CA VAL A 102 16.00 -4.21 -4.81
C VAL A 102 16.95 -3.86 -5.94
N ARG A 103 16.81 -2.67 -6.51
CA ARG A 103 17.67 -2.13 -7.58
C ARG A 103 17.86 -0.64 -7.33
N ALA A 104 19.11 -0.22 -7.20
CA ALA A 104 19.48 1.19 -7.04
C ALA A 104 19.64 1.87 -8.40
N GLY A 105 19.32 3.17 -8.49
CA GLY A 105 19.48 3.99 -9.70
C GLY A 105 18.94 5.40 -9.49
N GLU A 106 18.85 6.17 -10.57
CA GLU A 106 18.13 7.45 -10.56
C GLU A 106 16.67 7.25 -10.19
N GLU A 107 16.12 6.12 -10.59
CA GLU A 107 14.86 5.56 -10.11
C GLU A 107 15.15 4.19 -9.49
N SER A 108 14.96 4.09 -8.19
CA SER A 108 15.24 2.86 -7.45
C SER A 108 13.97 2.02 -7.26
N LEU A 109 14.10 0.71 -7.51
CA LEU A 109 13.06 -0.25 -7.18
C LEU A 109 13.19 -0.63 -5.71
N VAL A 110 12.14 -0.40 -4.95
CA VAL A 110 12.06 -0.74 -3.53
C VAL A 110 10.92 -1.71 -3.25
N ARG A 111 11.20 -2.68 -2.40
CA ARG A 111 10.23 -3.60 -1.83
C ARG A 111 9.81 -3.08 -0.47
N VAL A 112 8.52 -2.97 -0.21
CA VAL A 112 7.97 -2.36 0.99
C VAL A 112 7.07 -3.35 1.72
N PHE A 113 7.32 -3.49 3.02
CA PHE A 113 6.53 -4.34 3.93
C PHE A 113 5.77 -3.45 4.90
N LEU A 114 4.44 -3.40 4.76
CA LEU A 114 3.61 -2.59 5.64
C LEU A 114 3.43 -3.25 7.01
N GLU A 115 3.77 -2.52 8.07
CA GLU A 115 3.41 -2.86 9.47
C GLU A 115 2.06 -2.23 9.84
N THR A 116 1.73 -1.10 9.24
CA THR A 116 0.43 -0.44 9.33
C THR A 116 -0.13 -0.14 7.94
N GLY A 117 -1.45 0.05 7.82
CA GLY A 117 -2.12 0.34 6.54
C GLY A 117 -2.85 1.68 6.55
N ARG A 118 -2.12 2.81 6.60
CA ARG A 118 -2.71 4.15 6.55
C ARG A 118 -2.90 4.62 5.11
N SER A 119 -3.87 5.52 4.89
CA SER A 119 -4.06 6.15 3.57
C SER A 119 -2.76 6.78 3.09
N HIS A 120 -2.40 6.59 1.82
CA HIS A 120 -1.21 7.12 1.16
C HIS A 120 0.11 6.87 1.93
N GLN A 121 0.17 5.87 2.81
CA GLN A 121 1.27 5.69 3.76
C GLN A 121 2.63 5.61 3.05
N ILE A 122 2.80 4.67 2.12
CA ILE A 122 4.07 4.49 1.38
C ILE A 122 4.45 5.79 0.67
N ARG A 123 3.48 6.39 -0.02
CA ARG A 123 3.65 7.60 -0.82
C ARG A 123 4.20 8.77 0.00
N VAL A 124 3.57 9.06 1.14
CA VAL A 124 3.97 10.19 1.97
C VAL A 124 5.25 9.93 2.75
N GLN A 125 5.49 8.70 3.23
CA GLN A 125 6.69 8.37 3.99
C GLN A 125 7.96 8.44 3.12
N PHE A 126 7.92 7.94 1.89
CA PHE A 126 9.02 8.09 0.94
C PHE A 126 9.21 9.55 0.49
N ALA A 127 8.12 10.23 0.13
CA ALA A 127 8.19 11.63 -0.31
C ALA A 127 8.74 12.57 0.78
N SER A 128 8.39 12.35 2.06
CA SER A 128 8.89 13.17 3.18
C SER A 128 10.40 13.04 3.40
N ARG A 129 11.02 12.00 2.84
CA ARG A 129 12.47 11.74 2.88
C ARG A 129 13.19 12.13 1.58
N GLY A 130 12.47 12.77 0.64
CA GLY A 130 13.05 13.20 -0.62
C GLY A 130 13.03 12.13 -1.74
N PHE A 131 12.34 11.01 -1.52
CA PHE A 131 12.21 9.91 -2.47
C PHE A 131 10.76 9.73 -2.95
N PRO A 132 10.11 10.72 -3.59
CA PRO A 132 8.73 10.55 -4.05
C PRO A 132 8.63 9.39 -5.04
N LEU A 133 7.49 8.70 -5.05
CA LEU A 133 7.24 7.63 -6.02
C LEU A 133 7.11 8.21 -7.42
N VAL A 134 7.66 7.51 -8.41
CA VAL A 134 7.54 7.88 -9.81
C VAL A 134 6.05 7.95 -10.20
N GLY A 135 5.66 9.01 -10.91
CA GLY A 135 4.27 9.27 -11.29
C GLY A 135 3.37 9.84 -10.18
N ASP A 136 3.87 9.96 -8.95
CA ASP A 136 3.08 10.52 -7.83
C ASP A 136 3.21 12.04 -7.73
N HIS A 137 2.56 12.77 -8.65
CA HIS A 137 2.57 14.22 -8.68
C HIS A 137 1.99 14.86 -7.41
N LYS A 138 1.06 14.20 -6.72
CA LYS A 138 0.48 14.69 -5.45
C LYS A 138 1.54 14.81 -4.36
N TYR A 139 2.57 13.98 -4.40
CA TYR A 139 3.65 13.94 -3.42
C TYR A 139 5.02 14.36 -3.98
N GLY A 140 5.04 14.99 -5.16
CA GLY A 140 6.22 15.72 -5.64
C GLY A 140 7.02 15.04 -6.74
N SER A 141 6.53 13.97 -7.35
CA SER A 141 7.12 13.45 -8.59
C SER A 141 7.03 14.51 -9.70
N ARG A 142 8.11 14.64 -10.46
CA ARG A 142 8.20 15.47 -11.67
C ARG A 142 8.33 14.62 -12.93
N ALA A 143 8.17 13.31 -12.83
CA ALA A 143 8.19 12.41 -13.97
C ALA A 143 7.08 12.76 -14.97
N LYS A 144 7.28 12.41 -16.24
CA LYS A 144 6.25 12.54 -17.28
C LYS A 144 5.13 11.53 -17.11
N GLU A 145 5.43 10.41 -16.49
CA GLU A 145 4.47 9.36 -16.12
C GLU A 145 3.39 9.91 -15.20
N THR A 146 2.14 9.59 -15.50
CA THR A 146 0.98 9.98 -14.70
C THR A 146 0.48 8.87 -13.81
N GLU A 147 0.95 7.65 -14.03
CA GLU A 147 0.63 6.47 -13.23
C GLU A 147 1.63 6.30 -12.10
N ILE A 148 1.12 6.17 -10.88
CA ILE A 148 1.94 5.95 -9.70
C ILE A 148 2.58 4.56 -9.79
N ARG A 149 3.90 4.50 -9.80
CA ARG A 149 4.66 3.25 -9.79
C ARG A 149 4.66 2.62 -8.39
N LEU A 150 3.48 2.16 -7.97
CA LEU A 150 3.22 1.45 -6.73
C LEU A 150 2.30 0.27 -7.02
N PHE A 151 2.67 -0.91 -6.54
CA PHE A 151 1.95 -2.14 -6.83
C PHE A 151 1.90 -3.05 -5.60
N SER A 152 0.71 -3.58 -5.28
CA SER A 152 0.52 -4.58 -4.23
C SER A 152 1.00 -5.92 -4.73
N ALA A 153 2.25 -6.28 -4.42
CA ALA A 153 2.97 -7.41 -4.99
C ALA A 153 2.83 -8.71 -4.19
N GLY A 154 2.50 -8.61 -2.89
CA GLY A 154 2.36 -9.79 -2.04
C GLY A 154 1.29 -9.61 -0.97
N LEU A 155 0.53 -10.68 -0.75
CA LEU A 155 -0.41 -10.82 0.36
C LEU A 155 -0.18 -12.16 1.04
N GLU A 156 -0.09 -12.15 2.38
CA GLU A 156 0.08 -13.35 3.17
C GLU A 156 -0.80 -13.29 4.43
N PHE A 157 -1.55 -14.35 4.70
CA PHE A 157 -2.41 -14.43 5.88
C PHE A 157 -2.74 -15.88 6.23
N PRO A 158 -3.05 -16.17 7.52
CA PRO A 158 -3.53 -17.48 7.94
C PRO A 158 -5.00 -17.67 7.54
N TRP A 159 -5.32 -18.82 6.99
CA TRP A 159 -6.69 -19.18 6.63
C TRP A 159 -6.94 -20.66 6.78
N ASN A 160 -7.92 -21.04 7.59
CA ASN A 160 -8.32 -22.45 7.84
C ASN A 160 -7.13 -23.36 8.18
N GLY A 161 -6.28 -22.93 9.11
CA GLY A 161 -5.12 -23.69 9.58
C GLY A 161 -3.91 -23.68 8.62
N LYS A 162 -4.01 -23.03 7.47
CA LYS A 162 -2.92 -22.90 6.50
C LYS A 162 -2.48 -21.44 6.37
N ARG A 163 -1.23 -21.22 6.01
CA ARG A 163 -0.72 -19.91 5.62
C ARG A 163 -0.84 -19.78 4.10
N LEU A 164 -1.67 -18.86 3.65
CA LEU A 164 -1.83 -18.55 2.23
C LEU A 164 -0.90 -17.38 1.86
N ARG A 165 -0.20 -17.51 0.75
CA ARG A 165 0.63 -16.47 0.15
C ARG A 165 0.28 -16.33 -1.33
N PHE A 166 0.10 -15.10 -1.77
CA PHE A 166 -0.17 -14.72 -3.15
C PHE A 166 0.87 -13.69 -3.58
N GLU A 167 1.38 -13.82 -4.79
CA GLU A 167 2.39 -12.93 -5.36
C GLU A 167 1.98 -12.53 -6.77
N ALA A 168 2.27 -11.29 -7.14
CA ALA A 168 2.12 -10.75 -8.47
C ALA A 168 3.23 -9.73 -8.75
N GLN A 169 3.52 -9.50 -10.02
CA GLN A 169 4.50 -8.50 -10.45
C GLN A 169 3.84 -7.50 -11.38
N PRO A 170 4.21 -6.22 -11.31
CA PRO A 170 3.77 -5.22 -12.28
C PRO A 170 4.55 -5.35 -13.60
N GLU A 171 3.96 -4.90 -14.69
CA GLU A 171 4.59 -4.93 -16.04
C GLU A 171 5.83 -4.05 -16.16
N TRP A 172 6.03 -3.11 -15.23
CA TRP A 172 7.13 -2.14 -15.25
C TRP A 172 8.36 -2.56 -14.39
N VAL A 173 8.42 -3.80 -13.95
CA VAL A 173 9.56 -4.39 -13.20
C VAL A 173 10.32 -5.38 -14.05
#